data_c90206cd657882b1cd91e987710327d0
#
_entry.id   c90206cd657882b1cd91e987710327d0
#
_cell.length_a   1.000
_cell.length_b   1.000
_cell.length_c   1.000
_cell.angle_alpha   90.00
_cell.angle_beta   90.00
_cell.angle_gamma   90.00
#
_symmetry.space_group_name_H-M   'P 1'
#
loop_
_entity.id
_entity.type
_entity.pdbx_description
1 polymer ?
#
loop_
_entity_poly.entity_id
_entity_poly.type
_entity_poly.pdbx_seq_one_letter_code
_entity_poly.pdbx_strand_id
1 'polypeptide(L)'
;MKQASVTIHNLEAAFAGESMAHIKYRYFARLAREAGDEATARVFEETADQEVQHAFGHLDLLYPKAELSPARALEIAIEGETYEYTEMYPKFRHLAVEEGNSAAVNEFDQQIAESKEHAQSFRRTLEKAAKRFAALAKVEQRHANRYKVALAQAQHRFINPTGAGK
;
A
#
# COMPACT_ATOMS: atom_id res chain seq x y z
N MET A 1 17.17 -5.09 -22.31
CA MET A 1 16.65 -5.27 -20.95
C MET A 1 17.65 -4.66 -19.98
N LYS A 2 17.28 -3.65 -19.17
CA LYS A 2 18.17 -3.16 -18.09
C LYS A 2 18.31 -4.31 -17.09
N GLN A 3 19.54 -4.71 -16.82
CA GLN A 3 19.84 -5.70 -15.79
C GLN A 3 19.29 -5.17 -14.46
N ALA A 4 18.49 -5.98 -13.75
CA ALA A 4 17.96 -5.59 -12.44
C ALA A 4 19.15 -5.21 -11.53
N SER A 5 19.07 -4.08 -10.85
CA SER A 5 20.14 -3.62 -9.97
C SER A 5 20.34 -4.63 -8.84
N VAL A 6 21.57 -5.10 -8.64
CA VAL A 6 21.96 -5.99 -7.54
C VAL A 6 21.55 -5.36 -6.18
N THR A 7 21.69 -4.03 -6.06
CA THR A 7 21.30 -3.30 -4.85
C THR A 7 19.79 -3.40 -4.60
N ILE A 8 18.95 -3.26 -5.61
CA ILE A 8 17.49 -3.39 -5.47
C ILE A 8 17.14 -4.82 -5.00
N HIS A 9 17.70 -5.84 -5.63
CA HIS A 9 17.49 -7.23 -5.20
C HIS A 9 17.93 -7.47 -3.75
N ASN A 10 19.08 -6.90 -3.34
CA ASN A 10 19.55 -7.01 -1.97
C ASN A 10 18.64 -6.29 -0.97
N LEU A 11 18.09 -5.11 -1.32
CA LEU A 11 17.11 -4.40 -0.50
C LEU A 11 15.81 -5.18 -0.35
N GLU A 12 15.30 -5.80 -1.42
CA GLU A 12 14.12 -6.67 -1.38
C GLU A 12 14.35 -7.87 -0.48
N ALA A 13 15.51 -8.53 -0.59
CA ALA A 13 15.88 -9.67 0.25
C ALA A 13 16.04 -9.26 1.73
N ALA A 14 16.66 -8.11 2.01
CA ALA A 14 16.79 -7.58 3.36
C ALA A 14 15.42 -7.23 3.95
N PHE A 15 14.58 -6.50 3.21
CA PHE A 15 13.20 -6.22 3.62
C PHE A 15 12.41 -7.49 3.97
N ALA A 16 12.51 -8.53 3.12
CA ALA A 16 11.86 -9.82 3.38
C ALA A 16 12.40 -10.49 4.66
N GLY A 17 13.73 -10.43 4.89
CA GLY A 17 14.39 -10.96 6.07
C GLY A 17 13.92 -10.30 7.36
N GLU A 18 13.94 -8.98 7.42
CA GLU A 18 13.52 -8.19 8.59
C GLU A 18 12.01 -8.34 8.88
N SER A 19 11.18 -8.35 7.83
CA SER A 19 9.73 -8.58 7.96
C SER A 19 9.44 -9.96 8.55
N MET A 20 10.15 -10.98 8.10
CA MET A 20 10.04 -12.35 8.61
C MET A 20 10.55 -12.44 10.05
N ALA A 21 11.66 -11.79 10.39
CA ALA A 21 12.21 -11.73 11.74
C ALA A 21 11.22 -11.08 12.71
N HIS A 22 10.66 -9.92 12.35
CA HIS A 22 9.63 -9.24 13.13
C HIS A 22 8.48 -10.17 13.51
N ILE A 23 7.86 -10.86 12.54
CA ILE A 23 6.72 -11.74 12.81
C ILE A 23 7.13 -12.97 13.62
N LYS A 24 8.29 -13.59 13.32
CA LYS A 24 8.81 -14.72 14.11
C LYS A 24 9.05 -14.33 15.57
N TYR A 25 9.64 -13.17 15.83
CA TYR A 25 9.92 -12.73 17.20
C TYR A 25 8.63 -12.41 17.97
N ARG A 26 7.63 -11.82 17.33
CA ARG A 26 6.28 -11.68 17.91
C ARG A 26 5.65 -13.02 18.28
N TYR A 27 5.80 -14.01 17.42
CA TYR A 27 5.33 -15.37 17.69
C TYR A 27 6.10 -16.02 18.84
N PHE A 28 7.44 -15.89 18.88
CA PHE A 28 8.27 -16.44 19.95
C PHE A 28 8.01 -15.76 21.29
N ALA A 29 7.76 -14.44 21.29
CA ALA A 29 7.35 -13.72 22.50
C ALA A 29 6.04 -14.29 23.08
N ARG A 30 5.05 -14.58 22.22
CA ARG A 30 3.80 -15.22 22.64
C ARG A 30 4.07 -16.58 23.28
N LEU A 31 4.87 -17.43 22.64
CA LEU A 31 5.22 -18.76 23.20
C LEU A 31 5.96 -18.67 24.54
N ALA A 32 6.91 -17.76 24.67
CA ALA A 32 7.63 -17.53 25.93
C ALA A 32 6.66 -17.10 27.04
N ARG A 33 5.72 -16.22 26.75
CA ARG A 33 4.70 -15.76 27.70
C ARG A 33 3.76 -16.89 28.11
N GLU A 34 3.30 -17.71 27.17
CA GLU A 34 2.50 -18.91 27.44
C GLU A 34 3.25 -19.92 28.33
N ALA A 35 4.59 -19.98 28.22
CA ALA A 35 5.44 -20.78 29.08
C ALA A 35 5.76 -20.11 30.45
N GLY A 36 5.30 -18.90 30.72
CA GLY A 36 5.54 -18.14 31.94
C GLY A 36 6.89 -17.40 31.98
N ASP A 37 7.61 -17.33 30.86
CA ASP A 37 8.90 -16.63 30.75
C ASP A 37 8.71 -15.21 30.17
N GLU A 38 8.26 -14.30 31.02
CA GLU A 38 8.01 -12.90 30.65
C GLU A 38 9.29 -12.15 30.30
N ALA A 39 10.43 -12.54 30.88
CA ALA A 39 11.72 -11.89 30.58
C ALA A 39 12.14 -12.16 29.12
N THR A 40 12.10 -13.40 28.68
CA THR A 40 12.37 -13.80 27.30
C THR A 40 11.33 -13.20 26.35
N ALA A 41 10.05 -13.16 26.72
CA ALA A 41 9.01 -12.56 25.90
C ALA A 41 9.30 -11.09 25.58
N ARG A 42 9.71 -10.29 26.57
CA ARG A 42 10.05 -8.87 26.37
C ARG A 42 11.24 -8.68 25.43
N VAL A 43 12.29 -9.49 25.56
CA VAL A 43 13.45 -9.40 24.66
C VAL A 43 13.03 -9.62 23.20
N PHE A 44 12.19 -10.63 22.95
CA PHE A 44 11.67 -10.85 21.59
C PHE A 44 10.79 -9.71 21.09
N GLU A 45 9.92 -9.12 21.95
CA GLU A 45 9.08 -7.98 21.56
C GLU A 45 9.89 -6.74 21.22
N GLU A 46 10.86 -6.39 22.08
CA GLU A 46 11.75 -5.24 21.85
C GLU A 46 12.57 -5.40 20.56
N THR A 47 13.09 -6.60 20.32
CA THR A 47 13.82 -6.89 19.06
C THR A 47 12.86 -6.81 17.86
N ALA A 48 11.66 -7.38 17.94
CA ALA A 48 10.67 -7.29 16.87
C ALA A 48 10.34 -5.85 16.50
N ASP A 49 10.25 -4.94 17.49
CA ASP A 49 10.00 -3.51 17.23
C ASP A 49 11.17 -2.82 16.52
N GLN A 50 12.41 -3.29 16.71
CA GLN A 50 13.58 -2.82 15.98
C GLN A 50 13.57 -3.31 14.52
N GLU A 51 13.24 -4.59 14.28
CA GLU A 51 13.20 -5.16 12.93
C GLU A 51 12.17 -4.47 12.04
N VAL A 52 11.07 -4.01 12.59
CA VAL A 52 10.08 -3.24 11.82
C VAL A 52 10.66 -1.91 11.32
N GLN A 53 11.54 -1.26 12.11
CA GLN A 53 12.21 -0.03 11.69
C GLN A 53 13.24 -0.29 10.58
N HIS A 54 13.98 -1.41 10.68
CA HIS A 54 14.91 -1.84 9.63
C HIS A 54 14.15 -2.12 8.32
N ALA A 55 13.03 -2.84 8.39
CA ALA A 55 12.19 -3.12 7.23
C ALA A 55 11.66 -1.82 6.57
N PHE A 56 11.20 -0.83 7.35
CA PHE A 56 10.80 0.48 6.82
C PHE A 56 11.96 1.24 6.19
N GLY A 57 13.17 1.16 6.76
CA GLY A 57 14.37 1.75 6.14
C GLY A 57 14.66 1.19 4.75
N HIS A 58 14.48 -0.11 4.55
CA HIS A 58 14.61 -0.73 3.23
C HIS A 58 13.49 -0.31 2.28
N LEU A 59 12.24 -0.24 2.77
CA LEU A 59 11.08 0.22 1.97
C LEU A 59 11.22 1.67 1.52
N ASP A 60 11.75 2.58 2.35
CA ASP A 60 11.99 3.97 1.98
C ASP A 60 12.99 4.12 0.81
N LEU A 61 13.90 3.14 0.63
CA LEU A 61 14.83 3.08 -0.49
C LEU A 61 14.22 2.40 -1.73
N LEU A 62 13.39 1.39 -1.53
CA LEU A 62 12.69 0.68 -2.61
C LEU A 62 11.54 1.51 -3.20
N TYR A 63 10.87 2.29 -2.36
CA TYR A 63 9.73 3.13 -2.71
C TYR A 63 9.93 4.58 -2.24
N PRO A 64 10.70 5.38 -2.98
CA PRO A 64 10.93 6.78 -2.61
C PRO A 64 9.61 7.54 -2.46
N LYS A 65 9.42 8.23 -1.34
CA LYS A 65 8.15 8.91 -0.97
C LYS A 65 7.66 9.90 -2.04
N ALA A 66 8.57 10.50 -2.80
CA ALA A 66 8.23 11.41 -3.89
C ALA A 66 7.58 10.70 -5.10
N GLU A 67 7.78 9.39 -5.23
CA GLU A 67 7.31 8.59 -6.37
C GLU A 67 6.13 7.67 -6.01
N LEU A 68 5.90 7.45 -4.71
CA LEU A 68 4.85 6.57 -4.20
C LEU A 68 3.62 7.35 -3.75
N SER A 69 2.70 7.62 -4.67
CA SER A 69 1.38 8.13 -4.29
C SER A 69 0.51 7.06 -3.63
N PRO A 70 -0.51 7.44 -2.82
CA PRO A 70 -1.47 6.47 -2.26
C PRO A 70 -2.17 5.63 -3.33
N ALA A 71 -2.43 6.18 -4.52
CA ALA A 71 -2.99 5.43 -5.64
C ALA A 71 -2.00 4.38 -6.15
N ARG A 72 -0.72 4.74 -6.31
CA ARG A 72 0.31 3.79 -6.72
C ARG A 72 0.54 2.69 -5.68
N ALA A 73 0.49 3.02 -4.40
CA ALA A 73 0.57 2.02 -3.33
C ALA A 73 -0.59 1.00 -3.40
N LEU A 74 -1.83 1.48 -3.67
CA LEU A 74 -2.98 0.59 -3.90
C LEU A 74 -2.80 -0.31 -5.14
N GLU A 75 -2.24 0.22 -6.23
CA GLU A 75 -1.94 -0.58 -7.43
C GLU A 75 -0.95 -1.70 -7.13
N ILE A 76 0.15 -1.39 -6.42
CA ILE A 76 1.16 -2.38 -6.00
C ILE A 76 0.51 -3.45 -5.11
N ALA A 77 -0.32 -3.05 -4.14
CA ALA A 77 -1.03 -4.00 -3.28
C ALA A 77 -1.98 -4.90 -4.09
N ILE A 78 -2.71 -4.36 -5.07
CA ILE A 78 -3.58 -5.14 -5.96
C ILE A 78 -2.76 -6.14 -6.80
N GLU A 79 -1.60 -5.73 -7.30
CA GLU A 79 -0.69 -6.60 -8.06
C GLU A 79 -0.21 -7.77 -7.18
N GLY A 80 0.25 -7.48 -5.94
CA GLY A 80 0.72 -8.47 -4.98
C GLY A 80 -0.36 -9.48 -4.61
N GLU A 81 -1.50 -9.02 -4.10
CA GLU A 81 -2.63 -9.88 -3.73
C GLU A 81 -3.14 -10.72 -4.93
N THR A 82 -3.14 -10.12 -6.14
CA THR A 82 -3.55 -10.86 -7.34
C THR A 82 -2.59 -12.00 -7.64
N TYR A 83 -1.29 -11.78 -7.58
CA TYR A 83 -0.28 -12.82 -7.74
C TYR A 83 -0.44 -13.92 -6.68
N GLU A 84 -0.71 -13.55 -5.43
CA GLU A 84 -0.89 -14.50 -4.34
C GLU A 84 -2.03 -15.48 -4.61
N TYR A 85 -3.24 -14.97 -4.93
CA TYR A 85 -4.39 -15.86 -5.11
C TYR A 85 -4.47 -16.53 -6.49
N THR A 86 -3.76 -16.03 -7.52
CA THR A 86 -3.78 -16.65 -8.86
C THR A 86 -2.64 -17.60 -9.14
N GLU A 87 -1.48 -17.38 -8.50
CA GLU A 87 -0.24 -18.08 -8.85
C GLU A 87 0.44 -18.72 -7.63
N MET A 88 0.77 -17.92 -6.62
CA MET A 88 1.63 -18.34 -5.52
C MET A 88 0.96 -19.40 -4.65
N TYR A 89 -0.17 -19.07 -4.02
CA TYR A 89 -0.88 -19.99 -3.14
C TYR A 89 -1.49 -21.19 -3.86
N PRO A 90 -2.06 -21.10 -5.07
CA PRO A 90 -2.49 -22.27 -5.83
C PRO A 90 -1.37 -23.28 -6.09
N LYS A 91 -0.15 -22.78 -6.39
CA LYS A 91 1.04 -23.63 -6.55
C LYS A 91 1.44 -24.30 -5.24
N PHE A 92 1.50 -23.55 -4.13
CA PHE A 92 1.85 -24.10 -2.83
C PHE A 92 0.82 -25.13 -2.34
N ARG A 93 -0.46 -24.84 -2.55
CA ARG A 93 -1.56 -25.75 -2.26
C ARG A 93 -1.43 -27.06 -3.03
N HIS A 94 -1.11 -27.00 -4.31
CA HIS A 94 -0.91 -28.20 -5.14
C HIS A 94 0.20 -29.09 -4.57
N LEU A 95 1.36 -28.51 -4.24
CA LEU A 95 2.47 -29.23 -3.64
C LEU A 95 2.10 -29.84 -2.27
N ALA A 96 1.35 -29.11 -1.44
CA ALA A 96 0.87 -29.61 -0.14
C ALA A 96 -0.09 -30.81 -0.30
N VAL A 97 -0.88 -30.86 -1.36
CA VAL A 97 -1.72 -32.03 -1.70
C VAL A 97 -0.84 -33.21 -2.08
N GLU A 98 0.19 -33.03 -2.91
CA GLU A 98 1.13 -34.08 -3.28
C GLU A 98 1.88 -34.64 -2.08
N GLU A 99 2.22 -33.81 -1.08
CA GLU A 99 2.87 -34.21 0.16
C GLU A 99 1.90 -34.81 1.20
N GLY A 100 0.59 -34.78 0.95
CA GLY A 100 -0.44 -35.23 1.89
C GLY A 100 -0.61 -34.34 3.14
N ASN A 101 -0.15 -33.08 3.09
CA ASN A 101 -0.22 -32.13 4.19
C ASN A 101 -1.56 -31.38 4.18
N SER A 102 -2.59 -32.01 4.74
CA SER A 102 -3.95 -31.43 4.77
C SER A 102 -4.05 -30.12 5.57
N ALA A 103 -3.23 -29.91 6.59
CA ALA A 103 -3.21 -28.67 7.37
C ALA A 103 -2.73 -27.49 6.51
N ALA A 104 -1.65 -27.69 5.75
CA ALA A 104 -1.15 -26.67 4.81
C ALA A 104 -2.14 -26.43 3.65
N VAL A 105 -2.81 -27.46 3.14
CA VAL A 105 -3.86 -27.30 2.12
C VAL A 105 -4.97 -26.38 2.62
N ASN A 106 -5.48 -26.60 3.83
CA ASN A 106 -6.53 -25.76 4.42
C ASN A 106 -6.08 -24.31 4.63
N GLU A 107 -4.85 -24.11 5.10
CA GLU A 107 -4.25 -22.77 5.25
C GLU A 107 -4.16 -22.05 3.89
N PHE A 108 -3.65 -22.72 2.86
CA PHE A 108 -3.55 -22.10 1.53
C PHE A 108 -4.92 -21.84 0.89
N ASP A 109 -5.93 -22.69 1.11
CA ASP A 109 -7.30 -22.43 0.65
C ASP A 109 -7.87 -21.16 1.29
N GLN A 110 -7.61 -20.93 2.57
CA GLN A 110 -8.02 -19.73 3.29
C GLN A 110 -7.27 -18.50 2.73
N GLN A 111 -5.94 -18.58 2.56
CA GLN A 111 -5.15 -17.48 2.03
C GLN A 111 -5.56 -17.08 0.60
N ILE A 112 -5.87 -18.05 -0.26
CA ILE A 112 -6.42 -17.78 -1.61
C ILE A 112 -7.71 -16.95 -1.53
N ALA A 113 -8.62 -17.30 -0.62
CA ALA A 113 -9.87 -16.57 -0.46
C ALA A 113 -9.65 -15.15 0.08
N GLU A 114 -8.82 -15.01 1.11
CA GLU A 114 -8.51 -13.73 1.75
C GLU A 114 -7.77 -12.78 0.80
N SER A 115 -6.72 -13.22 0.11
CA SER A 115 -5.98 -12.38 -0.87
C SER A 115 -6.88 -11.91 -2.01
N LYS A 116 -7.84 -12.74 -2.44
CA LYS A 116 -8.85 -12.31 -3.42
C LYS A 116 -9.76 -11.19 -2.89
N GLU A 117 -10.18 -11.27 -1.63
CA GLU A 117 -10.99 -10.23 -0.97
C GLU A 117 -10.18 -8.94 -0.78
N HIS A 118 -8.91 -9.04 -0.37
CA HIS A 118 -8.00 -7.92 -0.23
C HIS A 118 -7.81 -7.18 -1.56
N ALA A 119 -7.51 -7.89 -2.64
CA ALA A 119 -7.38 -7.31 -3.97
C ALA A 119 -8.65 -6.55 -4.39
N GLN A 120 -9.83 -7.11 -4.13
CA GLN A 120 -11.12 -6.45 -4.42
C GLN A 120 -11.33 -5.20 -3.55
N SER A 121 -10.94 -5.25 -2.27
CA SER A 121 -11.04 -4.13 -1.36
C SER A 121 -10.15 -2.96 -1.79
N PHE A 122 -8.91 -3.24 -2.18
CA PHE A 122 -7.99 -2.22 -2.71
C PHE A 122 -8.50 -1.64 -4.03
N ARG A 123 -9.03 -2.45 -4.96
CA ARG A 123 -9.65 -1.97 -6.21
C ARG A 123 -10.82 -1.01 -5.93
N ARG A 124 -11.75 -1.40 -5.05
CA ARG A 124 -12.87 -0.52 -4.66
C ARG A 124 -12.39 0.81 -4.05
N THR A 125 -11.31 0.77 -3.27
CA THR A 125 -10.72 1.97 -2.65
C THR A 125 -10.11 2.88 -3.70
N LEU A 126 -9.36 2.32 -4.64
CA LEU A 126 -8.76 3.06 -5.76
C LEU A 126 -9.83 3.72 -6.66
N GLU A 127 -10.90 2.99 -7.00
CA GLU A 127 -12.02 3.53 -7.78
C GLU A 127 -12.74 4.67 -7.06
N LYS A 128 -12.98 4.54 -5.74
CA LYS A 128 -13.58 5.63 -4.93
C LYS A 128 -12.69 6.86 -4.92
N ALA A 129 -11.38 6.69 -4.76
CA ALA A 129 -10.43 7.80 -4.81
C ALA A 129 -10.45 8.49 -6.18
N ALA A 130 -10.40 7.74 -7.29
CA ALA A 130 -10.47 8.28 -8.64
C ALA A 130 -11.78 9.09 -8.87
N LYS A 131 -12.93 8.57 -8.44
CA LYS A 131 -14.22 9.29 -8.52
C LYS A 131 -14.22 10.60 -7.73
N ARG A 132 -13.63 10.61 -6.53
CA ARG A 132 -13.49 11.85 -5.72
C ARG A 132 -12.62 12.88 -6.41
N PHE A 133 -11.46 12.50 -6.94
CA PHE A 133 -10.58 13.42 -7.68
C PHE A 133 -11.24 13.97 -8.94
N ALA A 134 -11.94 13.14 -9.70
CA ALA A 134 -12.71 13.61 -10.86
C ALA A 134 -13.83 14.59 -10.49
N ALA A 135 -14.51 14.39 -9.36
CA ALA A 135 -15.51 15.31 -8.86
C ALA A 135 -14.89 16.65 -8.44
N LEU A 136 -13.76 16.62 -7.71
CA LEU A 136 -13.02 17.82 -7.32
C LEU A 136 -12.52 18.61 -8.52
N ALA A 137 -11.95 17.95 -9.52
CA ALA A 137 -11.50 18.60 -10.75
C ALA A 137 -12.63 19.37 -11.46
N LYS A 138 -13.85 18.81 -11.48
CA LYS A 138 -15.04 19.53 -12.01
C LYS A 138 -15.44 20.74 -11.18
N VAL A 139 -15.25 20.70 -9.86
CA VAL A 139 -15.50 21.85 -8.98
C VAL A 139 -14.47 22.95 -9.24
N GLU A 140 -13.19 22.59 -9.27
CA GLU A 140 -12.11 23.54 -9.54
C GLU A 140 -12.24 24.19 -10.93
N GLN A 141 -12.62 23.43 -11.94
CA GLN A 141 -12.90 23.98 -13.28
C GLN A 141 -14.03 25.01 -13.24
N ARG A 142 -15.09 24.78 -12.45
CA ARG A 142 -16.17 25.76 -12.28
C ARG A 142 -15.69 27.03 -11.57
N HIS A 143 -14.85 26.89 -10.53
CA HIS A 143 -14.23 28.01 -9.84
C HIS A 143 -13.36 28.82 -10.80
N ALA A 144 -12.47 28.18 -11.54
CA ALA A 144 -11.62 28.83 -12.53
C ALA A 144 -12.43 29.60 -13.58
N ASN A 145 -13.53 29.04 -14.06
CA ASN A 145 -14.42 29.72 -15.01
C ASN A 145 -15.12 30.96 -14.39
N ARG A 146 -15.57 30.86 -13.13
CA ARG A 146 -16.15 32.01 -12.40
C ARG A 146 -15.13 33.14 -12.26
N TYR A 147 -13.88 32.82 -11.89
CA TYR A 147 -12.82 33.85 -11.79
C TYR A 147 -12.50 34.50 -13.13
N LYS A 148 -12.45 33.73 -14.23
CA LYS A 148 -12.26 34.30 -15.57
C LYS A 148 -13.37 35.26 -15.96
N VAL A 149 -14.64 34.91 -15.69
CA VAL A 149 -15.78 35.78 -15.97
C VAL A 149 -15.72 37.04 -15.12
N ALA A 150 -15.45 36.92 -13.81
CA ALA A 150 -15.33 38.08 -12.91
C ALA A 150 -14.19 39.01 -13.33
N LEU A 151 -13.05 38.48 -13.72
CA LEU A 151 -11.91 39.23 -14.23
C LEU A 151 -12.28 40.01 -15.51
N ALA A 152 -12.92 39.36 -16.47
CA ALA A 152 -13.36 40.01 -17.71
C ALA A 152 -14.36 41.15 -17.46
N GLN A 153 -15.31 40.97 -16.52
CA GLN A 153 -16.26 42.02 -16.11
C GLN A 153 -15.55 43.18 -15.42
N ALA A 154 -14.57 42.92 -14.56
CA ALA A 154 -13.78 43.95 -13.92
C ALA A 154 -12.99 44.79 -14.95
N GLN A 155 -12.31 44.12 -15.89
CA GLN A 155 -11.56 44.76 -16.97
C GLN A 155 -12.47 45.66 -17.84
N HIS A 156 -13.68 45.16 -18.19
CA HIS A 156 -14.64 45.95 -18.95
C HIS A 156 -15.10 47.22 -18.22
N ARG A 157 -15.26 47.17 -16.89
CA ARG A 157 -15.61 48.34 -16.07
C ARG A 157 -14.46 49.36 -16.02
N PHE A 158 -13.22 48.91 -16.01
CA PHE A 158 -12.07 49.81 -16.04
C PHE A 158 -11.84 50.49 -17.38
N ILE A 159 -12.17 49.81 -18.50
CA ILE A 159 -11.99 50.34 -19.86
C ILE A 159 -13.14 51.28 -20.26
N ASN A 160 -14.35 51.08 -19.73
CA ASN A 160 -15.53 51.90 -20.02
C ASN A 160 -16.12 52.53 -18.73
N PRO A 161 -15.52 53.55 -18.15
CA PRO A 161 -16.04 54.22 -16.95
C PRO A 161 -17.19 55.19 -17.31
N THR A 162 -18.20 54.76 -18.07
CA THR A 162 -19.38 55.59 -18.37
C THR A 162 -20.47 55.35 -17.33
N GLY A 163 -20.56 56.20 -16.30
CA GLY A 163 -21.64 56.14 -15.30
C GLY A 163 -21.46 57.03 -14.07
N ALA A 164 -20.68 58.12 -14.16
CA ALA A 164 -20.71 59.14 -13.14
C ALA A 164 -20.97 60.47 -13.80
N GLY A 165 -22.24 60.81 -13.92
CA GLY A 165 -22.64 62.16 -14.38
C GLY A 165 -24.12 62.26 -14.77
N LYS A 166 -24.98 62.35 -13.80
CA LYS A 166 -25.99 63.42 -13.68
C LYS A 166 -26.80 63.24 -12.41
#